data_9346f13b2740dc1ac299f80adf7f928d
#
_entry.id   9346f13b2740dc1ac299f80adf7f928d
#
_cell.length_a   1.000
_cell.length_b   1.000
_cell.length_c   1.000
_cell.angle_alpha   90.00
_cell.angle_beta   90.00
_cell.angle_gamma   90.00
#
_symmetry.space_group_name_H-M   'P 1'
#
loop_
_entity.id
_entity.type
_entity.pdbx_description
1 polymer ?
#
loop_
_entity_poly.entity_id
_entity_poly.type
_entity_poly.pdbx_seq_one_letter_code
_entity_poly.pdbx_strand_id
1 'polypeptide(L)'
;MQSKIFPIIILSLLLGCSSDKEIDTTKYVSVYENSVSFNFVDEKDKNNSQLAAFTNIKNIYNPEDYQSSNAIINFPLKKLWEINTNQEINDENPLLPKPIFILSNVYILNNKGTLFKINGSSGKVIWQKTVFEELENTVIGTPSLSARLSQDKNIILYLHNGFDELVAFNEANGTKIWSNKTNLPFRGGITVSENSLFLSDFEGNFYSINNENGKVKWSTFLGNDPDSIYTSARPILADDKIIIPGTGGSFFVISKDKGEVLWTENISSNKQLPKLFHSGDIIANPIYDNKVGYIVSQSGVTAAFNINTGEELWNIPVGGFETPSFSGESLFINGNMGLLVAVDTKTGNLRWKNQFPKYLNEDSYFAEKELALYKGPTLVNSHILFSNQNGRIMIIDANTGEEKDSIKVGRLATSPMPAEKKVFFLTVNGKLIAYE
;
A
#
# COMPACT_ATOMS: atom_id res chain seq x y z
N MET A 1 12.60 69.22 -49.37
CA MET A 1 12.33 68.94 -47.95
C MET A 1 11.31 67.83 -47.91
N GLN A 2 11.76 66.63 -47.68
CA GLN A 2 10.96 65.41 -47.74
C GLN A 2 10.44 65.06 -46.35
N SER A 3 9.14 65.00 -46.18
CA SER A 3 8.47 64.45 -45.01
C SER A 3 8.39 62.92 -45.11
N LYS A 4 9.01 62.25 -44.15
CA LYS A 4 8.95 60.79 -44.03
C LYS A 4 7.69 60.44 -43.22
N ILE A 5 6.78 59.74 -43.87
CA ILE A 5 5.60 59.11 -43.27
C ILE A 5 6.05 57.75 -42.71
N PHE A 6 5.92 57.55 -41.40
CA PHE A 6 6.06 56.24 -40.75
C PHE A 6 4.73 55.48 -40.76
N PRO A 7 4.68 54.26 -41.21
CA PRO A 7 3.48 53.45 -41.06
C PRO A 7 3.35 52.92 -39.63
N ILE A 8 2.21 53.18 -39.01
CA ILE A 8 1.79 52.56 -37.75
C ILE A 8 1.41 51.14 -38.03
N ILE A 9 2.20 50.22 -37.53
CA ILE A 9 1.85 48.78 -37.51
C ILE A 9 0.90 48.55 -36.33
N ILE A 10 -0.37 48.33 -36.65
CA ILE A 10 -1.38 47.87 -35.67
C ILE A 10 -1.09 46.39 -35.40
N LEU A 11 -0.47 46.11 -34.24
CA LEU A 11 -0.30 44.76 -33.74
C LEU A 11 -1.62 44.32 -33.10
N SER A 12 -2.42 43.55 -33.85
CA SER A 12 -3.62 42.92 -33.34
C SER A 12 -3.22 41.82 -32.34
N LEU A 13 -3.33 42.14 -31.06
CA LEU A 13 -3.30 41.16 -29.98
C LEU A 13 -4.51 40.21 -30.12
N LEU A 14 -4.28 39.07 -30.69
CA LEU A 14 -5.18 37.92 -30.55
C LEU A 14 -5.07 37.43 -29.08
N LEU A 15 -5.94 38.00 -28.25
CA LEU A 15 -6.29 37.41 -26.97
C LEU A 15 -7.06 36.10 -27.27
N GLY A 16 -6.33 35.01 -27.38
CA GLY A 16 -6.92 33.70 -27.28
C GLY A 16 -7.41 33.52 -25.85
N CYS A 17 -8.72 33.67 -25.64
CA CYS A 17 -9.36 33.14 -24.45
C CYS A 17 -9.23 31.61 -24.51
N SER A 18 -8.19 31.05 -23.94
CA SER A 18 -8.27 29.71 -23.40
C SER A 18 -9.14 29.82 -22.16
N SER A 19 -10.39 29.43 -22.25
CA SER A 19 -11.18 29.17 -21.07
C SER A 19 -10.65 27.88 -20.44
N ASP A 20 -9.59 27.99 -19.67
CA ASP A 20 -9.32 27.01 -18.65
C ASP A 20 -10.55 27.04 -17.72
N LYS A 21 -11.50 26.15 -17.98
CA LYS A 21 -12.53 25.84 -17.00
C LYS A 21 -11.80 25.26 -15.82
N GLU A 22 -11.51 26.10 -14.82
CA GLU A 22 -11.21 25.61 -13.49
C GLU A 22 -12.27 24.56 -13.15
N ILE A 23 -11.84 23.32 -13.03
CA ILE A 23 -12.71 22.26 -12.54
C ILE A 23 -12.94 22.61 -11.07
N ASP A 24 -14.14 23.12 -10.78
CA ASP A 24 -14.56 23.41 -9.41
C ASP A 24 -14.62 22.10 -8.61
N THR A 25 -13.48 21.73 -8.02
CA THR A 25 -13.33 20.51 -7.22
C THR A 25 -14.24 20.53 -5.99
N THR A 26 -14.71 21.67 -5.53
CA THR A 26 -15.64 21.78 -4.40
C THR A 26 -17.02 21.19 -4.72
N LYS A 27 -17.45 21.24 -5.97
CA LYS A 27 -18.70 20.60 -6.41
C LYS A 27 -18.64 19.06 -6.37
N TYR A 28 -17.47 18.49 -6.66
CA TYR A 28 -17.31 17.02 -6.61
C TYR A 28 -17.33 16.49 -5.18
N VAL A 29 -16.77 17.23 -4.22
CA VAL A 29 -16.77 16.87 -2.81
C VAL A 29 -18.19 16.90 -2.23
N SER A 30 -18.99 17.91 -2.56
CA SER A 30 -20.37 18.01 -2.05
C SER A 30 -21.30 16.93 -2.61
N VAL A 31 -21.08 16.48 -3.84
CA VAL A 31 -21.84 15.37 -4.45
C VAL A 31 -21.52 14.05 -3.76
N TYR A 32 -20.24 13.80 -3.43
CA TYR A 32 -19.85 12.59 -2.71
C TYR A 32 -20.45 12.53 -1.30
N GLU A 33 -20.44 13.64 -0.57
CA GLU A 33 -20.99 13.72 0.79
C GLU A 33 -22.51 13.53 0.86
N ASN A 34 -23.23 14.02 -0.16
CA ASN A 34 -24.71 14.04 -0.15
C ASN A 34 -25.36 12.82 -0.80
N SER A 35 -24.59 11.99 -1.53
CA SER A 35 -25.14 10.88 -2.34
C SER A 35 -24.80 9.48 -1.82
N VAL A 36 -23.86 9.34 -0.89
CA VAL A 36 -23.42 8.03 -0.40
C VAL A 36 -24.12 7.71 0.92
N SER A 37 -25.06 6.75 0.87
CA SER A 37 -25.66 6.18 2.06
C SER A 37 -24.89 4.94 2.51
N PHE A 38 -24.62 4.85 3.80
CA PHE A 38 -24.01 3.67 4.40
C PHE A 38 -25.04 2.92 5.23
N ASN A 39 -25.02 1.61 5.13
CA ASN A 39 -25.73 0.75 6.06
C ASN A 39 -24.85 0.54 7.29
N PHE A 40 -25.47 0.62 8.48
CA PHE A 40 -24.78 0.36 9.74
C PHE A 40 -25.28 -0.95 10.34
N VAL A 41 -24.42 -1.60 11.12
CA VAL A 41 -24.86 -2.70 11.99
C VAL A 41 -25.86 -2.19 13.03
N ASP A 42 -26.69 -3.09 13.58
CA ASP A 42 -27.59 -2.75 14.69
C ASP A 42 -26.82 -2.17 15.88
N GLU A 43 -27.42 -1.26 16.64
CA GLU A 43 -26.79 -0.61 17.80
C GLU A 43 -26.19 -1.60 18.83
N LYS A 44 -26.85 -2.74 19.05
CA LYS A 44 -26.39 -3.82 19.93
C LYS A 44 -25.08 -4.48 19.45
N ASP A 45 -24.82 -4.44 18.15
CA ASP A 45 -23.68 -5.11 17.50
C ASP A 45 -22.52 -4.15 17.22
N LYS A 46 -22.71 -2.84 17.36
CA LYS A 46 -21.66 -1.83 17.12
C LYS A 46 -20.40 -2.07 17.95
N ASN A 47 -20.55 -2.39 19.22
CA ASN A 47 -19.45 -2.60 20.16
C ASN A 47 -19.06 -4.06 20.32
N ASN A 48 -19.69 -4.96 19.57
CA ASN A 48 -19.46 -6.41 19.65
C ASN A 48 -18.60 -6.90 18.47
N SER A 49 -17.55 -6.14 18.13
CA SER A 49 -16.56 -6.60 17.16
C SER A 49 -15.75 -7.71 17.81
N GLN A 50 -15.95 -8.95 17.37
CA GLN A 50 -15.10 -10.05 17.78
C GLN A 50 -13.75 -9.91 17.05
N LEU A 51 -12.86 -9.09 17.62
CA LEU A 51 -11.49 -9.00 17.14
C LEU A 51 -10.75 -10.31 17.44
N ALA A 52 -9.85 -10.67 16.56
CA ALA A 52 -8.98 -11.83 16.78
C ALA A 52 -8.13 -11.64 18.05
N ALA A 53 -7.72 -12.75 18.64
CA ALA A 53 -6.84 -12.73 19.79
C ALA A 53 -5.53 -11.98 19.49
N PHE A 54 -4.93 -11.41 20.52
CA PHE A 54 -3.66 -10.70 20.40
C PHE A 54 -2.55 -11.62 19.93
N THR A 55 -1.78 -11.18 18.96
CA THR A 55 -0.71 -11.96 18.34
C THR A 55 0.64 -11.26 18.49
N ASN A 56 1.61 -11.97 19.07
CA ASN A 56 2.99 -11.49 19.04
C ASN A 56 3.64 -11.83 17.70
N ILE A 57 3.72 -10.84 16.81
CA ILE A 57 4.31 -11.00 15.48
C ILE A 57 5.82 -11.14 15.62
N LYS A 58 6.35 -12.30 15.28
CA LYS A 58 7.80 -12.60 15.36
C LYS A 58 8.52 -12.43 14.04
N ASN A 59 7.82 -12.63 12.93
CA ASN A 59 8.38 -12.53 11.60
C ASN A 59 7.36 -11.94 10.63
N ILE A 60 7.86 -11.11 9.71
CA ILE A 60 7.12 -10.51 8.59
C ILE A 60 7.98 -10.79 7.36
N TYR A 61 7.64 -11.82 6.61
CA TYR A 61 8.40 -12.26 5.43
C TYR A 61 8.04 -11.49 4.16
N ASN A 62 6.79 -11.13 4.02
CA ASN A 62 6.34 -10.23 2.98
C ASN A 62 5.83 -8.93 3.61
N PRO A 63 6.06 -7.78 2.97
CA PRO A 63 5.56 -6.52 3.50
C PRO A 63 4.06 -6.58 3.82
N GLU A 64 3.68 -6.05 4.97
CA GLU A 64 2.28 -5.97 5.43
C GLU A 64 1.55 -7.30 5.71
N ASP A 65 2.25 -8.45 5.82
CA ASP A 65 1.62 -9.71 6.28
C ASP A 65 0.97 -9.57 7.67
N TYR A 66 1.36 -8.55 8.46
CA TYR A 66 0.79 -8.24 9.77
C TYR A 66 -0.62 -7.65 9.72
N GLN A 67 -1.09 -7.18 8.57
CA GLN A 67 -2.40 -6.52 8.44
C GLN A 67 -3.60 -7.43 8.76
N SER A 68 -3.41 -8.74 8.74
CA SER A 68 -4.41 -9.71 9.19
C SER A 68 -4.23 -10.13 10.65
N SER A 69 -3.67 -9.26 11.51
CA SER A 69 -3.34 -9.57 12.90
C SER A 69 -3.74 -8.44 13.84
N ASN A 70 -4.15 -8.80 15.06
CA ASN A 70 -4.23 -7.87 16.18
C ASN A 70 -2.92 -7.97 16.97
N ALA A 71 -1.94 -7.15 16.59
CA ALA A 71 -0.58 -7.28 17.08
C ALA A 71 -0.45 -6.83 18.55
N ILE A 72 0.34 -7.56 19.36
CA ILE A 72 0.69 -7.14 20.72
C ILE A 72 1.80 -6.09 20.65
N ILE A 73 1.57 -4.95 21.29
CA ILE A 73 2.59 -3.93 21.57
C ILE A 73 2.46 -3.46 23.00
N ASN A 74 3.46 -2.74 23.52
CA ASN A 74 3.39 -2.12 24.84
C ASN A 74 2.77 -0.72 24.75
N PHE A 75 2.00 -0.30 25.75
CA PHE A 75 1.45 1.04 25.92
C PHE A 75 1.80 1.61 27.30
N PRO A 76 1.97 2.95 27.45
CA PRO A 76 2.02 3.96 26.37
C PRO A 76 3.28 3.82 25.52
N LEU A 77 3.17 4.20 24.24
CA LEU A 77 4.28 4.12 23.29
C LEU A 77 5.44 5.03 23.71
N LYS A 78 6.62 4.44 23.91
CA LYS A 78 7.85 5.16 24.24
C LYS A 78 8.91 4.93 23.17
N LYS A 79 9.52 6.03 22.70
CA LYS A 79 10.59 5.94 21.71
C LYS A 79 11.79 5.20 22.28
N LEU A 80 12.25 4.16 21.59
CA LEU A 80 13.44 3.41 21.94
C LEU A 80 14.69 3.95 21.24
N TRP A 81 14.63 4.05 19.91
CA TRP A 81 15.75 4.46 19.10
C TRP A 81 15.28 5.01 17.73
N GLU A 82 16.20 5.67 17.04
CA GLU A 82 16.04 6.23 15.70
C GLU A 82 17.34 6.09 14.93
N ILE A 83 17.26 5.72 13.67
CA ILE A 83 18.39 5.71 12.74
C ILE A 83 18.00 6.32 11.41
N ASN A 84 18.97 6.79 10.64
CA ASN A 84 18.77 7.26 9.27
C ASN A 84 19.21 6.16 8.29
N THR A 85 18.35 5.78 7.35
CA THR A 85 18.63 4.80 6.30
C THR A 85 19.07 5.45 4.99
N ASN A 86 19.32 6.77 4.99
CA ASN A 86 19.72 7.57 3.83
C ASN A 86 18.75 7.43 2.64
N GLN A 87 17.49 7.31 2.96
CA GLN A 87 16.39 7.17 2.02
C GLN A 87 15.60 8.48 2.05
N GLU A 88 15.27 9.04 0.91
CA GLU A 88 14.44 10.23 0.80
C GLU A 88 13.36 10.00 -0.25
N ILE A 89 12.12 10.35 0.10
CA ILE A 89 11.06 10.50 -0.89
C ILE A 89 11.20 11.89 -1.48
N ASN A 90 11.27 11.94 -2.80
CA ASN A 90 11.13 13.15 -3.58
C ASN A 90 10.04 12.91 -4.64
N ASP A 91 9.72 13.95 -5.43
CA ASP A 91 8.70 13.85 -6.49
C ASP A 91 9.07 12.85 -7.58
N GLU A 92 10.36 12.56 -7.77
CA GLU A 92 10.89 11.58 -8.72
C GLU A 92 10.82 10.14 -8.18
N ASN A 93 10.83 9.97 -6.84
CA ASN A 93 10.81 8.68 -6.14
C ASN A 93 9.74 8.64 -5.04
N PRO A 94 8.45 8.63 -5.41
CA PRO A 94 7.36 8.75 -4.42
C PRO A 94 7.11 7.47 -3.62
N LEU A 95 7.61 6.33 -4.08
CA LEU A 95 7.34 5.03 -3.49
C LEU A 95 8.61 4.43 -2.86
N LEU A 96 8.51 4.04 -1.61
CA LEU A 96 9.57 3.36 -0.89
C LEU A 96 9.26 1.88 -0.69
N PRO A 97 10.28 1.00 -0.80
CA PRO A 97 10.12 -0.39 -0.39
C PRO A 97 9.67 -0.48 1.07
N LYS A 98 8.66 -1.31 1.31
CA LYS A 98 8.17 -1.54 2.67
C LYS A 98 9.15 -2.44 3.41
N PRO A 99 9.45 -2.17 4.70
CA PRO A 99 10.36 -3.00 5.49
C PRO A 99 9.75 -4.36 5.81
N ILE A 100 10.63 -5.35 6.10
CA ILE A 100 10.26 -6.65 6.65
C ILE A 100 10.98 -6.87 7.97
N PHE A 101 10.49 -7.83 8.76
CA PHE A 101 11.02 -8.14 10.09
C PHE A 101 11.21 -9.64 10.26
N ILE A 102 12.45 -10.07 10.54
CA ILE A 102 12.77 -11.50 10.67
C ILE A 102 13.82 -11.69 11.77
N LEU A 103 13.56 -12.63 12.68
CA LEU A 103 14.49 -13.00 13.76
C LEU A 103 15.08 -11.78 14.47
N SER A 104 14.18 -10.92 14.97
CA SER A 104 14.52 -9.69 15.72
C SER A 104 15.30 -8.63 14.94
N ASN A 105 15.32 -8.71 13.60
CA ASN A 105 15.96 -7.72 12.74
C ASN A 105 14.99 -7.11 11.75
N VAL A 106 15.14 -5.80 11.52
CA VAL A 106 14.46 -5.07 10.45
C VAL A 106 15.35 -5.07 9.22
N TYR A 107 14.76 -5.37 8.07
CA TYR A 107 15.42 -5.26 6.77
C TYR A 107 14.75 -4.17 5.96
N ILE A 108 15.55 -3.28 5.41
CA ILE A 108 15.10 -2.16 4.56
C ILE A 108 15.97 -2.11 3.31
N LEU A 109 15.31 -2.10 2.16
CA LEU A 109 15.94 -1.73 0.90
C LEU A 109 15.65 -0.24 0.66
N ASN A 110 16.67 0.59 0.52
CA ASN A 110 16.46 2.00 0.20
C ASN A 110 16.36 2.22 -1.32
N ASN A 111 15.96 3.42 -1.72
CA ASN A 111 15.81 3.79 -3.14
C ASN A 111 17.15 3.91 -3.89
N LYS A 112 18.28 3.88 -3.17
CA LYS A 112 19.65 3.84 -3.75
C LYS A 112 20.17 2.41 -3.92
N GLY A 113 19.30 1.41 -3.82
CA GLY A 113 19.68 0.01 -3.96
C GLY A 113 20.51 -0.55 -2.80
N THR A 114 20.53 0.11 -1.63
CA THR A 114 21.24 -0.38 -0.45
C THR A 114 20.29 -1.11 0.48
N LEU A 115 20.64 -2.34 0.82
CA LEU A 115 19.96 -3.18 1.77
C LEU A 115 20.61 -3.05 3.15
N PHE A 116 19.79 -2.79 4.17
CA PHE A 116 20.18 -2.69 5.57
C PHE A 116 19.64 -3.87 6.37
N LYS A 117 20.46 -4.41 7.27
CA LYS A 117 20.02 -5.25 8.38
C LYS A 117 20.24 -4.48 9.67
N ILE A 118 19.17 -4.29 10.43
CA ILE A 118 19.12 -3.43 11.61
C ILE A 118 18.59 -4.26 12.77
N ASN A 119 19.29 -4.27 13.89
CA ASN A 119 18.80 -4.93 15.10
C ASN A 119 17.54 -4.22 15.62
N GLY A 120 16.41 -4.92 15.67
CA GLY A 120 15.11 -4.36 16.03
C GLY A 120 15.01 -3.87 17.47
N SER A 121 15.87 -4.34 18.40
CA SER A 121 15.85 -3.91 19.79
C SER A 121 16.74 -2.68 20.04
N SER A 122 17.87 -2.55 19.35
CA SER A 122 18.85 -1.49 19.62
C SER A 122 18.97 -0.44 18.52
N GLY A 123 18.39 -0.66 17.34
CA GLY A 123 18.57 0.22 16.18
C GLY A 123 19.98 0.15 15.56
N LYS A 124 20.86 -0.73 16.06
CA LYS A 124 22.22 -0.85 15.52
C LYS A 124 22.17 -1.47 14.12
N VAL A 125 22.79 -0.82 13.15
CA VAL A 125 23.05 -1.40 11.83
C VAL A 125 24.04 -2.55 12.02
N ILE A 126 23.60 -3.77 11.72
CA ILE A 126 24.44 -4.98 11.79
C ILE A 126 25.32 -5.03 10.54
N TRP A 127 24.71 -4.81 9.38
CA TRP A 127 25.41 -4.64 8.12
C TRP A 127 24.54 -3.85 7.12
N GLN A 128 25.20 -3.28 6.13
CA GLN A 128 24.56 -2.69 4.95
C GLN A 128 25.31 -3.12 3.70
N LYS A 129 24.58 -3.28 2.60
CA LYS A 129 25.17 -3.73 1.33
C LYS A 129 24.44 -3.09 0.15
N THR A 130 25.19 -2.51 -0.79
CA THR A 130 24.64 -2.13 -2.08
C THR A 130 24.35 -3.39 -2.90
N VAL A 131 23.09 -3.58 -3.25
CA VAL A 131 22.56 -4.75 -3.96
C VAL A 131 22.35 -4.43 -5.42
N PHE A 132 21.86 -3.24 -5.70
CA PHE A 132 21.61 -2.70 -7.03
C PHE A 132 22.49 -1.46 -7.24
N GLU A 133 22.97 -1.27 -8.46
CA GLU A 133 23.57 -0.01 -8.85
C GLU A 133 22.51 1.10 -8.79
N GLU A 134 22.91 2.31 -8.44
CA GLU A 134 22.01 3.46 -8.39
C GLU A 134 21.47 3.69 -9.81
N LEU A 135 20.17 3.63 -9.96
CA LEU A 135 19.51 3.89 -11.24
C LEU A 135 19.47 5.42 -11.42
N GLU A 136 20.33 5.95 -12.28
CA GLU A 136 20.29 7.36 -12.65
C GLU A 136 18.93 7.68 -13.31
N ASN A 137 18.07 8.42 -12.60
CA ASN A 137 16.89 9.14 -13.11
C ASN A 137 15.74 8.34 -13.76
N THR A 138 15.62 7.03 -13.55
CA THR A 138 14.52 6.25 -14.15
C THR A 138 13.94 5.20 -13.20
N VAL A 139 13.30 5.63 -12.12
CA VAL A 139 12.50 4.70 -11.34
C VAL A 139 11.14 4.53 -12.03
N ILE A 140 10.99 3.45 -12.77
CA ILE A 140 9.75 3.11 -13.46
C ILE A 140 8.83 2.30 -12.53
N GLY A 141 9.37 1.62 -11.52
CA GLY A 141 8.60 0.81 -10.57
C GLY A 141 9.07 0.96 -9.13
N THR A 142 8.30 0.43 -8.20
CA THR A 142 8.66 0.43 -6.77
C THR A 142 9.58 -0.76 -6.49
N PRO A 143 10.80 -0.54 -5.97
CA PRO A 143 11.61 -1.64 -5.48
C PRO A 143 10.86 -2.46 -4.43
N SER A 144 11.14 -3.75 -4.35
CA SER A 144 10.48 -4.66 -3.40
C SER A 144 11.48 -5.54 -2.66
N LEU A 145 11.11 -5.89 -1.45
CA LEU A 145 11.86 -6.79 -0.58
C LEU A 145 10.90 -7.77 0.05
N SER A 146 11.21 -9.04 -0.05
CA SER A 146 10.52 -10.13 0.64
C SER A 146 11.52 -11.19 1.06
N ALA A 147 11.12 -12.14 1.88
CA ALA A 147 12.03 -13.16 2.38
C ALA A 147 11.37 -14.52 2.57
N ARG A 148 12.20 -15.53 2.73
CA ARG A 148 11.81 -16.87 3.15
C ARG A 148 12.80 -17.42 4.19
N LEU A 149 12.28 -18.12 5.16
CA LEU A 149 13.11 -19.00 5.99
C LEU A 149 13.17 -20.38 5.29
N SER A 150 14.38 -20.82 4.92
CA SER A 150 14.58 -22.14 4.32
C SER A 150 14.41 -23.24 5.38
N GLN A 151 14.32 -24.50 4.95
CA GLN A 151 14.24 -25.66 5.86
C GLN A 151 15.46 -25.73 6.79
N ASP A 152 16.64 -25.35 6.30
CA ASP A 152 17.89 -25.27 7.08
C ASP A 152 17.98 -24.00 7.95
N LYS A 153 16.88 -23.27 8.12
CA LYS A 153 16.80 -22.02 8.87
C LYS A 153 17.66 -20.87 8.32
N ASN A 154 18.09 -20.95 7.07
CA ASN A 154 18.73 -19.82 6.40
C ASN A 154 17.68 -18.84 5.89
N ILE A 155 17.92 -17.57 6.08
CA ILE A 155 17.10 -16.50 5.51
C ILE A 155 17.57 -16.26 4.08
N ILE A 156 16.65 -16.36 3.13
CA ILE A 156 16.86 -15.95 1.74
C ILE A 156 16.03 -14.70 1.50
N LEU A 157 16.69 -13.64 1.06
CA LEU A 157 16.07 -12.36 0.71
C LEU A 157 15.86 -12.31 -0.80
N TYR A 158 14.67 -11.88 -1.23
CA TYR A 158 14.29 -11.70 -2.63
C TYR A 158 14.00 -10.23 -2.85
N LEU A 159 14.71 -9.64 -3.81
CA LEU A 159 14.64 -8.21 -4.07
C LEU A 159 14.50 -7.96 -5.56
N HIS A 160 13.71 -6.96 -5.95
CA HIS A 160 13.81 -6.35 -7.27
C HIS A 160 13.99 -4.84 -7.15
N ASN A 161 14.67 -4.27 -8.13
CA ASN A 161 14.98 -2.84 -8.18
C ASN A 161 13.83 -1.97 -8.73
N GLY A 162 12.68 -2.57 -9.07
CA GLY A 162 11.57 -1.88 -9.73
C GLY A 162 11.79 -1.63 -11.22
N PHE A 163 12.92 -2.08 -11.78
CA PHE A 163 13.26 -1.86 -13.18
C PHE A 163 13.51 -3.21 -13.89
N ASP A 164 14.72 -3.75 -13.83
CA ASP A 164 15.14 -4.85 -14.67
C ASP A 164 15.76 -6.04 -13.94
N GLU A 165 16.04 -5.93 -12.64
CA GLU A 165 16.77 -6.97 -11.93
C GLU A 165 16.00 -7.55 -10.74
N LEU A 166 15.87 -8.87 -10.71
CA LEU A 166 15.36 -9.68 -9.60
C LEU A 166 16.50 -10.53 -9.05
N VAL A 167 16.70 -10.51 -7.74
CA VAL A 167 17.86 -11.12 -7.07
C VAL A 167 17.43 -11.94 -5.87
N ALA A 168 18.09 -13.06 -5.63
CA ALA A 168 18.07 -13.79 -4.38
C ALA A 168 19.41 -13.70 -3.65
N PHE A 169 19.36 -13.38 -2.36
CA PHE A 169 20.53 -13.26 -1.48
C PHE A 169 20.43 -14.21 -0.32
N ASN A 170 21.57 -14.83 0.01
CA ASN A 170 21.75 -15.48 1.30
C ASN A 170 22.04 -14.39 2.35
N GLU A 171 21.18 -14.27 3.33
CA GLU A 171 21.25 -13.23 4.35
C GLU A 171 22.48 -13.37 5.24
N ALA A 172 22.87 -14.59 5.59
CA ALA A 172 23.93 -14.85 6.56
C ALA A 172 25.32 -14.40 6.09
N ASN A 173 25.62 -14.55 4.79
CA ASN A 173 26.93 -14.23 4.20
C ASN A 173 26.86 -13.10 3.15
N GLY A 174 25.66 -12.60 2.85
CA GLY A 174 25.45 -11.54 1.87
C GLY A 174 25.85 -11.91 0.45
N THR A 175 25.88 -13.21 0.12
CA THR A 175 26.19 -13.67 -1.26
C THR A 175 24.94 -13.70 -2.11
N LYS A 176 25.09 -13.28 -3.37
CA LYS A 176 24.04 -13.44 -4.39
C LYS A 176 23.93 -14.91 -4.75
N ILE A 177 22.74 -15.51 -4.56
CA ILE A 177 22.45 -16.91 -4.90
C ILE A 177 22.21 -16.99 -6.41
N TRP A 178 21.34 -16.12 -6.92
CA TRP A 178 21.05 -15.95 -8.33
C TRP A 178 20.58 -14.52 -8.61
N SER A 179 20.65 -14.13 -9.86
CA SER A 179 20.16 -12.86 -10.38
C SER A 179 19.57 -13.07 -11.77
N ASN A 180 18.39 -12.50 -11.99
CA ASN A 180 17.74 -12.48 -13.30
C ASN A 180 17.55 -11.03 -13.73
N LYS A 181 18.05 -10.73 -14.94
CA LYS A 181 17.73 -9.48 -15.63
C LYS A 181 16.55 -9.71 -16.57
N THR A 182 15.62 -8.80 -16.55
CA THR A 182 14.48 -8.77 -17.47
C THR A 182 14.59 -7.52 -18.36
N ASN A 183 13.87 -7.53 -19.48
CA ASN A 183 13.80 -6.34 -20.33
C ASN A 183 12.63 -5.42 -19.96
N LEU A 184 11.88 -5.79 -18.91
CA LEU A 184 10.63 -5.16 -18.53
C LEU A 184 10.64 -4.82 -17.04
N PRO A 185 10.18 -3.61 -16.68
CA PRO A 185 10.04 -3.23 -15.29
C PRO A 185 9.05 -4.13 -14.55
N PHE A 186 9.37 -4.43 -13.28
CA PHE A 186 8.47 -5.13 -12.39
C PHE A 186 7.41 -4.19 -11.81
N ARG A 187 6.20 -4.71 -11.65
CA ARG A 187 5.06 -4.01 -11.08
C ARG A 187 4.66 -4.64 -9.75
N GLY A 188 4.55 -3.80 -8.71
CA GLY A 188 4.13 -4.26 -7.40
C GLY A 188 5.17 -5.07 -6.64
N GLY A 189 4.73 -5.68 -5.54
CA GLY A 189 5.60 -6.41 -4.64
C GLY A 189 5.78 -7.88 -5.00
N ILE A 190 6.86 -8.47 -4.50
CA ILE A 190 7.09 -9.93 -4.56
C ILE A 190 6.25 -10.61 -3.48
N THR A 191 5.56 -11.71 -3.84
CA THR A 191 4.98 -12.63 -2.87
C THR A 191 5.77 -13.93 -2.88
N VAL A 192 6.22 -14.32 -1.69
CA VAL A 192 7.05 -15.52 -1.51
C VAL A 192 6.19 -16.66 -0.99
N SER A 193 6.29 -17.81 -1.63
CA SER A 193 5.76 -19.09 -1.15
C SER A 193 6.89 -20.07 -0.86
N GLU A 194 6.53 -21.30 -0.48
CA GLU A 194 7.50 -22.34 -0.17
C GLU A 194 8.51 -22.59 -1.32
N ASN A 195 8.02 -22.68 -2.58
CA ASN A 195 8.84 -23.04 -3.73
C ASN A 195 8.80 -22.04 -4.87
N SER A 196 8.12 -20.90 -4.71
CA SER A 196 7.92 -19.94 -5.79
C SER A 196 7.90 -18.49 -5.29
N LEU A 197 8.30 -17.61 -6.19
CA LEU A 197 8.04 -16.18 -6.12
C LEU A 197 6.94 -15.85 -7.11
N PHE A 198 6.06 -14.92 -6.74
CA PHE A 198 4.99 -14.43 -7.60
C PHE A 198 5.08 -12.92 -7.72
N LEU A 199 5.08 -12.41 -8.93
CA LEU A 199 5.17 -10.98 -9.25
C LEU A 199 4.68 -10.71 -10.67
N SER A 200 4.34 -9.45 -10.94
CA SER A 200 3.91 -8.96 -12.25
C SER A 200 4.96 -8.06 -12.89
N ASP A 201 4.92 -7.91 -14.21
CA ASP A 201 5.61 -6.87 -14.94
C ASP A 201 4.65 -5.76 -15.43
N PHE A 202 5.20 -4.73 -16.06
CA PHE A 202 4.45 -3.60 -16.60
C PHE A 202 3.67 -3.92 -17.89
N GLU A 203 4.00 -4.99 -18.58
CA GLU A 203 3.26 -5.43 -19.78
C GLU A 203 2.05 -6.30 -19.42
N GLY A 204 1.83 -6.58 -18.13
CA GLY A 204 0.70 -7.37 -17.66
C GLY A 204 0.95 -8.86 -17.65
N ASN A 205 2.20 -9.30 -17.71
CA ASN A 205 2.54 -10.68 -17.45
C ASN A 205 2.69 -10.92 -15.96
N PHE A 206 2.18 -12.05 -15.51
CA PHE A 206 2.32 -12.55 -14.16
C PHE A 206 3.16 -13.83 -14.16
N TYR A 207 4.10 -13.91 -13.24
CA TYR A 207 5.11 -14.96 -13.20
C TYR A 207 5.05 -15.79 -11.93
N SER A 208 5.26 -17.09 -12.07
CA SER A 208 5.76 -17.97 -11.02
C SER A 208 7.21 -18.29 -11.31
N ILE A 209 8.09 -17.93 -10.38
CA ILE A 209 9.54 -18.12 -10.49
C ILE A 209 9.98 -19.08 -9.40
N ASN A 210 10.78 -20.09 -9.76
CA ASN A 210 11.40 -20.98 -8.78
C ASN A 210 12.34 -20.18 -7.87
N ASN A 211 12.08 -20.20 -6.56
CA ASN A 211 12.80 -19.36 -5.61
C ASN A 211 14.23 -19.83 -5.30
N GLU A 212 14.62 -21.04 -5.69
CA GLU A 212 15.98 -21.56 -5.48
C GLU A 212 16.94 -21.19 -6.61
N ASN A 213 16.45 -21.12 -7.86
CA ASN A 213 17.31 -20.92 -9.03
C ASN A 213 16.87 -19.77 -9.95
N GLY A 214 15.80 -19.06 -9.63
CA GLY A 214 15.29 -17.92 -10.39
C GLY A 214 14.63 -18.27 -11.74
N LYS A 215 14.45 -19.55 -12.09
CA LYS A 215 13.85 -19.92 -13.38
C LYS A 215 12.34 -19.75 -13.36
N VAL A 216 11.78 -19.22 -14.44
CA VAL A 216 10.34 -19.13 -14.63
C VAL A 216 9.74 -20.54 -14.69
N LYS A 217 8.76 -20.82 -13.85
CA LYS A 217 7.99 -22.08 -13.85
C LYS A 217 6.85 -21.99 -14.86
N TRP A 218 6.13 -20.87 -14.81
CA TRP A 218 5.06 -20.53 -15.73
C TRP A 218 4.86 -19.00 -15.75
N SER A 219 4.25 -18.51 -16.79
CA SER A 219 3.79 -17.11 -16.89
C SER A 219 2.42 -17.06 -17.53
N THR A 220 1.63 -16.05 -17.14
CA THR A 220 0.28 -15.84 -17.65
C THR A 220 0.11 -14.36 -17.98
N PHE A 221 -0.39 -14.05 -19.18
CA PHE A 221 -0.72 -12.69 -19.57
C PHE A 221 -2.10 -12.32 -19.01
N LEU A 222 -2.19 -11.29 -18.20
CA LEU A 222 -3.41 -10.82 -17.54
C LEU A 222 -3.98 -9.54 -18.15
N GLY A 223 -3.32 -9.01 -19.17
CA GLY A 223 -3.66 -7.72 -19.76
C GLY A 223 -2.98 -6.55 -19.07
N ASN A 224 -2.91 -5.45 -19.78
CA ASN A 224 -2.33 -4.19 -19.30
C ASN A 224 -3.21 -3.01 -19.70
N ASP A 225 -3.37 -2.07 -18.79
CA ASP A 225 -3.95 -0.75 -19.07
C ASP A 225 -2.79 0.27 -19.10
N PRO A 226 -2.52 0.89 -20.26
CA PRO A 226 -1.41 1.84 -20.37
C PRO A 226 -1.59 3.09 -19.51
N ASP A 227 -2.81 3.42 -19.12
CA ASP A 227 -3.13 4.57 -18.27
C ASP A 227 -3.04 4.24 -16.77
N SER A 228 -2.63 3.01 -16.42
CA SER A 228 -2.51 2.57 -15.05
C SER A 228 -1.33 3.20 -14.35
N ILE A 229 -1.49 3.45 -13.04
CA ILE A 229 -0.39 3.93 -12.20
C ILE A 229 0.57 2.80 -11.81
N TYR A 230 1.78 3.20 -11.46
CA TYR A 230 2.78 2.29 -10.89
C TYR A 230 2.35 1.89 -9.49
N THR A 231 1.88 0.65 -9.30
CA THR A 231 1.35 0.17 -8.04
C THR A 231 2.37 -0.59 -7.22
N SER A 232 2.29 -0.50 -5.91
CA SER A 232 3.05 -1.31 -4.97
C SER A 232 2.29 -2.54 -4.46
N ALA A 233 1.04 -2.75 -4.89
CA ALA A 233 0.26 -3.91 -4.49
C ALA A 233 0.94 -5.21 -4.94
N ARG A 234 0.95 -6.18 -4.05
CA ARG A 234 1.48 -7.52 -4.33
C ARG A 234 0.36 -8.55 -4.45
N PRO A 235 0.58 -9.65 -5.18
CA PRO A 235 -0.33 -10.78 -5.17
C PRO A 235 -0.46 -11.38 -3.76
N ILE A 236 -1.61 -11.97 -3.45
CA ILE A 236 -1.86 -12.63 -2.16
C ILE A 236 -2.14 -14.11 -2.39
N LEU A 237 -1.49 -14.96 -1.57
CA LEU A 237 -1.76 -16.38 -1.57
C LEU A 237 -3.12 -16.66 -0.88
N ALA A 238 -3.94 -17.47 -1.53
CA ALA A 238 -5.25 -17.89 -1.09
C ALA A 238 -5.38 -19.41 -1.27
N ASP A 239 -4.83 -20.17 -0.35
CA ASP A 239 -4.72 -21.64 -0.39
C ASP A 239 -3.97 -22.13 -1.66
N ASP A 240 -4.68 -22.80 -2.58
CA ASP A 240 -4.20 -23.26 -3.88
C ASP A 240 -4.34 -22.21 -5.00
N LYS A 241 -4.72 -20.98 -4.66
CA LYS A 241 -4.97 -19.87 -5.58
C LYS A 241 -4.11 -18.67 -5.26
N ILE A 242 -4.10 -17.72 -6.17
CA ILE A 242 -3.46 -16.42 -6.01
C ILE A 242 -4.47 -15.35 -6.42
N ILE A 243 -4.63 -14.33 -5.57
CA ILE A 243 -5.39 -13.11 -5.87
C ILE A 243 -4.39 -12.09 -6.37
N ILE A 244 -4.57 -11.61 -7.59
CA ILE A 244 -3.66 -10.68 -8.26
C ILE A 244 -4.37 -9.35 -8.49
N PRO A 245 -3.92 -8.27 -7.83
CA PRO A 245 -4.39 -6.92 -8.14
C PRO A 245 -4.01 -6.54 -9.57
N GLY A 246 -4.96 -5.99 -10.29
CA GLY A 246 -4.79 -5.55 -11.68
C GLY A 246 -5.04 -4.06 -11.85
N THR A 247 -5.08 -3.65 -13.10
CA THR A 247 -5.30 -2.28 -13.54
C THR A 247 -6.78 -1.98 -13.76
N GLY A 248 -7.16 -0.71 -13.72
CA GLY A 248 -8.53 -0.27 -14.01
C GLY A 248 -9.60 -0.87 -13.09
N GLY A 249 -9.23 -1.29 -11.87
CA GLY A 249 -10.12 -1.94 -10.90
C GLY A 249 -10.30 -3.44 -11.11
N SER A 250 -9.60 -4.03 -12.07
CA SER A 250 -9.63 -5.47 -12.31
C SER A 250 -8.78 -6.21 -11.28
N PHE A 251 -9.17 -7.42 -10.95
CA PHE A 251 -8.33 -8.39 -10.25
C PHE A 251 -8.59 -9.79 -10.78
N PHE A 252 -7.62 -10.66 -10.59
CA PHE A 252 -7.63 -12.00 -11.12
C PHE A 252 -7.46 -13.01 -10.00
N VAL A 253 -8.14 -14.14 -10.10
CA VAL A 253 -7.88 -15.31 -9.26
C VAL A 253 -7.40 -16.44 -10.17
N ILE A 254 -6.21 -16.93 -9.88
CA ILE A 254 -5.56 -17.94 -10.70
C ILE A 254 -5.14 -19.15 -9.89
N SER A 255 -4.93 -20.30 -10.56
CA SER A 255 -4.34 -21.47 -9.97
C SER A 255 -2.86 -21.23 -9.62
N LYS A 256 -2.47 -21.46 -8.36
CA LYS A 256 -1.09 -21.25 -7.89
C LYS A 256 -0.07 -22.13 -8.62
N ASP A 257 -0.46 -23.35 -8.95
CA ASP A 257 0.46 -24.33 -9.54
C ASP A 257 0.63 -24.20 -11.04
N LYS A 258 -0.47 -23.82 -11.76
CA LYS A 258 -0.49 -23.82 -13.22
C LYS A 258 -0.54 -22.43 -13.83
N GLY A 259 -0.93 -21.38 -13.07
CA GLY A 259 -1.15 -20.04 -13.59
C GLY A 259 -2.41 -19.90 -14.45
N GLU A 260 -3.32 -20.86 -14.43
CA GLU A 260 -4.59 -20.80 -15.16
C GLU A 260 -5.52 -19.78 -14.48
N VAL A 261 -6.07 -18.85 -15.26
CA VAL A 261 -7.08 -17.90 -14.77
C VAL A 261 -8.36 -18.68 -14.46
N LEU A 262 -8.76 -18.67 -13.21
CA LEU A 262 -9.98 -19.32 -12.75
C LEU A 262 -11.19 -18.41 -12.94
N TRP A 263 -11.03 -17.15 -12.58
CA TRP A 263 -12.01 -16.10 -12.80
C TRP A 263 -11.37 -14.72 -12.62
N THR A 264 -12.07 -13.68 -13.05
CA THR A 264 -11.67 -12.28 -12.93
C THR A 264 -12.90 -11.43 -12.70
N GLU A 265 -12.72 -10.35 -11.93
CA GLU A 265 -13.75 -9.34 -11.68
C GLU A 265 -13.17 -7.92 -11.79
N ASN A 266 -14.07 -6.96 -11.91
CA ASN A 266 -13.73 -5.55 -11.94
C ASN A 266 -14.60 -4.78 -10.95
N ILE A 267 -13.95 -4.19 -9.93
CA ILE A 267 -14.59 -3.38 -8.90
C ILE A 267 -14.42 -1.87 -9.13
N SER A 268 -14.17 -1.46 -10.37
CA SER A 268 -14.22 -0.03 -10.68
C SER A 268 -15.62 0.50 -10.41
N SER A 269 -15.71 1.69 -9.80
CA SER A 269 -16.96 2.28 -9.34
C SER A 269 -18.07 2.17 -10.37
N ASN A 270 -19.25 1.72 -9.93
CA ASN A 270 -20.49 1.91 -10.67
C ASN A 270 -20.59 3.37 -11.17
N LYS A 271 -21.12 3.56 -12.36
CA LYS A 271 -21.25 4.84 -13.10
C LYS A 271 -21.82 6.03 -12.30
N GLN A 272 -22.20 5.83 -11.03
CA GLN A 272 -22.83 6.83 -10.16
C GLN A 272 -21.85 7.58 -9.25
N LEU A 273 -20.62 7.07 -9.05
CA LEU A 273 -19.63 7.77 -8.24
C LEU A 273 -18.68 8.55 -9.17
N PRO A 274 -18.40 9.84 -8.88
CA PRO A 274 -17.41 10.59 -9.64
C PRO A 274 -16.08 9.84 -9.57
N LYS A 275 -15.42 9.63 -10.70
CA LYS A 275 -14.04 9.12 -10.72
C LYS A 275 -13.14 10.16 -10.05
N LEU A 276 -12.93 10.04 -8.76
CA LEU A 276 -12.05 10.91 -7.98
C LEU A 276 -10.59 10.81 -8.43
N PHE A 277 -10.23 9.68 -9.03
CA PHE A 277 -8.92 9.40 -9.58
C PHE A 277 -9.10 8.80 -10.98
N HIS A 278 -8.23 9.16 -11.90
CA HIS A 278 -8.35 8.79 -13.31
C HIS A 278 -8.16 7.28 -13.54
N SER A 279 -7.43 6.59 -12.67
CA SER A 279 -7.29 5.13 -12.71
C SER A 279 -8.16 4.47 -11.63
N GLY A 280 -8.75 3.33 -11.96
CA GLY A 280 -9.48 2.49 -10.99
C GLY A 280 -8.58 1.48 -10.29
N ASP A 281 -7.27 1.65 -10.34
CA ASP A 281 -6.29 0.64 -9.95
C ASP A 281 -6.46 0.13 -8.52
N ILE A 282 -6.10 -1.12 -8.30
CA ILE A 282 -6.03 -1.74 -6.98
C ILE A 282 -4.60 -1.61 -6.48
N ILE A 283 -4.36 -0.63 -5.60
CA ILE A 283 -3.03 -0.31 -5.03
C ILE A 283 -2.84 -0.97 -3.67
N ALA A 284 -3.93 -1.11 -2.92
CA ALA A 284 -3.95 -1.80 -1.66
C ALA A 284 -3.76 -3.31 -1.87
N ASN A 285 -2.97 -3.96 -1.01
CA ASN A 285 -2.90 -5.41 -1.06
C ASN A 285 -4.27 -6.01 -0.70
N PRO A 286 -4.76 -7.00 -1.43
CA PRO A 286 -5.94 -7.77 -1.01
C PRO A 286 -5.71 -8.42 0.36
N ILE A 287 -6.78 -8.64 1.11
CA ILE A 287 -6.78 -9.48 2.31
C ILE A 287 -7.50 -10.78 1.96
N TYR A 288 -6.98 -11.89 2.43
CA TYR A 288 -7.62 -13.19 2.32
C TYR A 288 -7.80 -13.81 3.69
N ASP A 289 -9.01 -14.22 4.00
CA ASP A 289 -9.35 -14.98 5.20
C ASP A 289 -10.48 -15.99 4.91
N ASN A 290 -10.27 -17.22 5.28
CA ASN A 290 -11.29 -18.27 5.27
C ASN A 290 -12.16 -18.28 3.98
N LYS A 291 -11.54 -18.36 2.80
CA LYS A 291 -12.16 -18.37 1.46
C LYS A 291 -12.75 -17.03 1.01
N VAL A 292 -12.66 -15.99 1.80
CA VAL A 292 -13.12 -14.64 1.44
C VAL A 292 -11.92 -13.75 1.11
N GLY A 293 -11.97 -13.10 -0.04
CA GLY A 293 -11.04 -12.05 -0.44
C GLY A 293 -11.67 -10.68 -0.28
N TYR A 294 -10.96 -9.75 0.34
CA TYR A 294 -11.38 -8.36 0.50
C TYR A 294 -10.50 -7.48 -0.39
N ILE A 295 -11.11 -6.79 -1.32
CA ILE A 295 -10.45 -6.00 -2.34
C ILE A 295 -10.83 -4.53 -2.18
N VAL A 296 -9.84 -3.65 -2.10
CA VAL A 296 -10.03 -2.20 -1.99
C VAL A 296 -9.52 -1.53 -3.27
N SER A 297 -10.40 -0.86 -3.98
CA SER A 297 -10.06 -0.10 -5.19
C SER A 297 -9.89 1.39 -4.86
N GLN A 298 -8.95 2.02 -5.52
CA GLN A 298 -8.75 3.46 -5.48
C GLN A 298 -9.98 4.23 -6.01
N SER A 299 -10.76 3.63 -6.92
CA SER A 299 -11.93 4.27 -7.54
C SER A 299 -13.12 4.49 -6.60
N GLY A 300 -13.04 4.04 -5.36
CA GLY A 300 -14.09 4.30 -4.36
C GLY A 300 -14.93 3.08 -3.96
N VAL A 301 -14.47 1.88 -4.21
CA VAL A 301 -15.19 0.64 -3.86
C VAL A 301 -14.32 -0.29 -3.04
N THR A 302 -14.90 -0.89 -2.02
CA THR A 302 -14.39 -2.10 -1.35
C THR A 302 -15.43 -3.20 -1.51
N ALA A 303 -14.96 -4.40 -1.88
CA ALA A 303 -15.82 -5.55 -2.07
C ALA A 303 -15.22 -6.82 -1.46
N ALA A 304 -16.11 -7.74 -1.05
CA ALA A 304 -15.75 -9.08 -0.58
C ALA A 304 -16.26 -10.12 -1.56
N PHE A 305 -15.40 -11.11 -1.85
CA PHE A 305 -15.69 -12.19 -2.78
C PHE A 305 -15.39 -13.55 -2.16
N ASN A 306 -16.22 -14.52 -2.45
CA ASN A 306 -15.85 -15.92 -2.25
C ASN A 306 -14.81 -16.32 -3.29
N ILE A 307 -13.58 -16.55 -2.86
CA ILE A 307 -12.44 -16.81 -3.78
C ILE A 307 -12.56 -18.14 -4.53
N ASN A 308 -13.36 -19.08 -4.03
CA ASN A 308 -13.57 -20.35 -4.72
C ASN A 308 -14.60 -20.28 -5.84
N THR A 309 -15.63 -19.44 -5.66
CA THR A 309 -16.76 -19.37 -6.61
C THR A 309 -16.76 -18.12 -7.46
N GLY A 310 -16.03 -17.06 -7.06
CA GLY A 310 -16.09 -15.74 -7.69
C GLY A 310 -17.33 -14.92 -7.31
N GLU A 311 -18.20 -15.44 -6.41
CA GLU A 311 -19.39 -14.75 -5.97
C GLU A 311 -19.05 -13.52 -5.14
N GLU A 312 -19.59 -12.35 -5.52
CA GLU A 312 -19.55 -11.14 -4.70
C GLU A 312 -20.50 -11.31 -3.50
N LEU A 313 -19.95 -11.21 -2.30
CA LEU A 313 -20.71 -11.33 -1.04
C LEU A 313 -21.31 -9.99 -0.63
N TRP A 314 -20.56 -8.92 -0.77
CA TRP A 314 -21.00 -7.55 -0.54
C TRP A 314 -20.02 -6.55 -1.16
N ASN A 315 -20.48 -5.33 -1.38
CA ASN A 315 -19.65 -4.17 -1.70
C ASN A 315 -20.11 -2.92 -0.96
N ILE A 316 -19.19 -1.98 -0.76
CA ILE A 316 -19.45 -0.69 -0.14
C ILE A 316 -18.75 0.44 -0.89
N PRO A 317 -19.32 1.66 -0.88
CA PRO A 317 -18.75 2.81 -1.57
C PRO A 317 -17.62 3.47 -0.74
N VAL A 318 -16.60 2.69 -0.40
CA VAL A 318 -15.37 3.13 0.28
C VAL A 318 -14.20 2.59 -0.51
N GLY A 319 -13.38 3.46 -1.04
CA GLY A 319 -12.12 3.09 -1.69
C GLY A 319 -10.93 3.68 -0.97
N GLY A 320 -9.74 3.17 -1.25
CA GLY A 320 -8.52 3.62 -0.58
C GLY A 320 -7.25 3.15 -1.28
N PHE A 321 -6.11 3.60 -0.74
CA PHE A 321 -4.77 3.31 -1.26
C PHE A 321 -3.96 2.38 -0.35
N GLU A 322 -4.33 2.31 0.92
CA GLU A 322 -3.58 1.55 1.92
C GLU A 322 -4.21 0.17 2.11
N THR A 323 -3.36 -0.80 2.39
CA THR A 323 -3.81 -2.16 2.74
C THR A 323 -4.70 -2.09 3.97
N PRO A 324 -5.93 -2.62 3.93
CA PRO A 324 -6.81 -2.62 5.10
C PRO A 324 -6.26 -3.48 6.22
N SER A 325 -6.66 -3.22 7.46
CA SER A 325 -6.41 -4.12 8.59
C SER A 325 -7.60 -5.02 8.82
N PHE A 326 -7.34 -6.32 8.96
CA PHE A 326 -8.38 -7.33 9.22
C PHE A 326 -8.18 -7.98 10.59
N SER A 327 -9.25 -8.18 11.34
CA SER A 327 -9.20 -8.93 12.59
C SER A 327 -10.57 -9.49 12.96
N GLY A 328 -10.69 -10.81 12.98
CA GLY A 328 -11.93 -11.48 13.35
C GLY A 328 -13.09 -11.09 12.42
N GLU A 329 -14.09 -10.40 12.97
CA GLU A 329 -15.27 -9.96 12.21
C GLU A 329 -15.21 -8.49 11.75
N SER A 330 -14.00 -7.88 11.78
CA SER A 330 -13.85 -6.46 11.46
C SER A 330 -12.78 -6.23 10.39
N LEU A 331 -13.12 -5.39 9.41
CA LEU A 331 -12.21 -4.86 8.40
C LEU A 331 -12.11 -3.34 8.60
N PHE A 332 -10.90 -2.83 8.77
CA PHE A 332 -10.62 -1.40 8.94
C PHE A 332 -10.03 -0.86 7.66
N ILE A 333 -10.65 0.17 7.10
CA ILE A 333 -10.28 0.71 5.79
C ILE A 333 -9.93 2.19 5.93
N ASN A 334 -8.72 2.55 5.46
CA ASN A 334 -8.33 3.93 5.21
C ASN A 334 -8.92 4.35 3.88
N GLY A 335 -10.09 4.95 3.95
CA GLY A 335 -10.81 5.43 2.79
C GLY A 335 -10.22 6.71 2.22
N ASN A 336 -10.60 6.99 0.98
CA ASN A 336 -10.22 8.23 0.32
C ASN A 336 -10.67 9.47 1.12
N MET A 337 -9.96 10.57 0.99
CA MET A 337 -10.33 11.87 1.58
C MET A 337 -10.46 11.85 3.12
N GLY A 338 -9.60 11.11 3.80
CA GLY A 338 -9.56 11.10 5.27
C GLY A 338 -10.68 10.32 5.95
N LEU A 339 -11.38 9.47 5.21
CA LEU A 339 -12.40 8.60 5.79
C LEU A 339 -11.74 7.34 6.39
N LEU A 340 -11.97 7.08 7.67
CA LEU A 340 -11.60 5.81 8.32
C LEU A 340 -12.87 5.08 8.75
N VAL A 341 -13.01 3.82 8.35
CA VAL A 341 -14.19 3.02 8.65
C VAL A 341 -13.84 1.67 9.24
N ALA A 342 -14.71 1.16 10.10
CA ALA A 342 -14.76 -0.25 10.48
C ALA A 342 -15.99 -0.89 9.86
N VAL A 343 -15.78 -2.03 9.22
CA VAL A 343 -16.77 -2.77 8.45
C VAL A 343 -16.95 -4.16 9.04
N ASP A 344 -18.17 -4.60 9.19
CA ASP A 344 -18.48 -5.99 9.49
C ASP A 344 -18.15 -6.88 8.28
N THR A 345 -17.30 -7.86 8.48
CA THR A 345 -16.76 -8.68 7.38
C THR A 345 -17.80 -9.61 6.74
N LYS A 346 -18.87 -9.92 7.43
CA LYS A 346 -19.95 -10.81 6.92
C LYS A 346 -20.94 -10.07 6.06
N THR A 347 -21.26 -8.82 6.44
CA THR A 347 -22.38 -8.08 5.86
C THR A 347 -21.98 -6.87 5.03
N GLY A 348 -20.73 -6.37 5.18
CA GLY A 348 -20.32 -5.10 4.61
C GLY A 348 -20.89 -3.85 5.31
N ASN A 349 -21.70 -4.03 6.37
CA ASN A 349 -22.25 -2.90 7.10
C ASN A 349 -21.17 -2.20 7.94
N LEU A 350 -21.28 -0.89 8.09
CA LEU A 350 -20.36 -0.14 8.92
C LEU A 350 -20.65 -0.36 10.41
N ARG A 351 -19.60 -0.64 11.17
CA ARG A 351 -19.64 -0.58 12.65
C ARG A 351 -19.51 0.86 13.11
N TRP A 352 -18.57 1.59 12.54
CA TRP A 352 -18.38 3.02 12.76
C TRP A 352 -17.66 3.67 11.58
N LYS A 353 -17.70 5.00 11.52
CA LYS A 353 -16.94 5.81 10.57
C LYS A 353 -16.41 7.06 11.24
N ASN A 354 -15.20 7.47 10.87
CA ASN A 354 -14.62 8.75 11.27
C ASN A 354 -14.19 9.53 10.04
N GLN A 355 -14.50 10.81 10.03
CA GLN A 355 -14.07 11.73 9.01
C GLN A 355 -12.97 12.62 9.58
N PHE A 356 -11.76 12.48 9.06
CA PHE A 356 -10.61 13.34 9.32
C PHE A 356 -10.54 14.43 8.25
N PRO A 357 -9.75 15.52 8.46
CA PRO A 357 -9.55 16.56 7.47
C PRO A 357 -9.21 16.02 6.07
N LYS A 358 -9.91 16.51 5.05
CA LYS A 358 -9.70 16.09 3.65
C LYS A 358 -8.48 16.75 3.03
N TYR A 359 -8.19 17.95 3.50
CA TYR A 359 -7.11 18.80 2.99
C TYR A 359 -6.18 19.23 4.12
N LEU A 360 -4.90 19.39 3.82
CA LEU A 360 -3.89 19.85 4.79
C LEU A 360 -4.19 21.26 5.32
N ASN A 361 -4.78 22.10 4.47
CA ASN A 361 -5.05 23.51 4.72
C ASN A 361 -6.56 23.78 4.76
N GLU A 362 -7.32 22.90 5.42
CA GLU A 362 -8.80 22.99 5.44
C GLU A 362 -9.29 24.32 6.00
N ASP A 363 -8.58 24.88 7.00
CA ASP A 363 -8.89 26.15 7.66
C ASP A 363 -8.37 27.40 6.91
N SER A 364 -7.59 27.21 5.84
CA SER A 364 -7.03 28.34 5.08
C SER A 364 -7.91 28.70 3.90
N TYR A 365 -8.32 29.97 3.84
CA TYR A 365 -9.15 30.50 2.76
C TYR A 365 -8.36 30.80 1.48
N PHE A 366 -7.04 30.98 1.59
CA PHE A 366 -6.17 31.43 0.50
C PHE A 366 -5.14 30.39 0.04
N ALA A 367 -5.00 29.26 0.76
CA ALA A 367 -4.07 28.23 0.37
C ALA A 367 -4.71 27.27 -0.63
N GLU A 368 -3.89 26.82 -1.58
CA GLU A 368 -4.26 25.73 -2.49
C GLU A 368 -4.64 24.48 -1.69
N LYS A 369 -5.73 23.82 -2.06
CA LYS A 369 -6.26 22.66 -1.37
C LYS A 369 -5.41 21.44 -1.69
N GLU A 370 -4.49 21.08 -0.81
CA GLU A 370 -3.68 19.86 -0.91
C GLU A 370 -4.36 18.71 -0.16
N LEU A 371 -4.55 17.57 -0.83
CA LEU A 371 -5.17 16.39 -0.21
C LEU A 371 -4.37 15.90 1.00
N ALA A 372 -5.05 15.66 2.10
CA ALA A 372 -4.46 15.04 3.28
C ALA A 372 -4.35 13.53 3.04
N LEU A 373 -3.11 13.02 3.01
CA LEU A 373 -2.84 11.58 2.90
C LEU A 373 -2.61 10.99 4.29
N TYR A 374 -3.16 9.81 4.50
CA TYR A 374 -3.07 9.07 5.75
C TYR A 374 -2.38 7.73 5.54
N LYS A 375 -1.63 7.25 6.55
CA LYS A 375 -1.00 5.93 6.58
C LYS A 375 -1.61 5.06 7.69
N GLY A 376 -1.67 3.78 7.46
CA GLY A 376 -2.47 2.83 8.22
C GLY A 376 -3.77 2.50 7.48
N PRO A 377 -4.71 1.79 8.11
CA PRO A 377 -4.74 1.41 9.52
C PRO A 377 -3.75 0.30 9.87
N THR A 378 -3.23 0.29 11.08
CA THR A 378 -2.50 -0.85 11.63
C THR A 378 -3.08 -1.21 13.00
N LEU A 379 -3.59 -2.42 13.14
CA LEU A 379 -4.26 -2.86 14.35
C LEU A 379 -3.26 -3.41 15.38
N VAL A 380 -3.29 -2.84 16.58
CA VAL A 380 -2.44 -3.22 17.71
C VAL A 380 -3.23 -3.15 19.01
N ASN A 381 -3.22 -4.19 19.86
CA ASN A 381 -3.95 -4.25 21.15
C ASN A 381 -5.38 -3.69 21.07
N SER A 382 -6.13 -4.04 20.00
CA SER A 382 -7.47 -3.50 19.73
C SER A 382 -7.52 -1.96 19.55
N HIS A 383 -6.41 -1.35 19.18
CA HIS A 383 -6.33 0.04 18.74
C HIS A 383 -5.80 0.11 17.32
N ILE A 384 -6.20 1.14 16.61
CA ILE A 384 -5.73 1.43 15.26
C ILE A 384 -4.69 2.55 15.33
N LEU A 385 -3.51 2.29 14.83
CA LEU A 385 -2.52 3.33 14.54
C LEU A 385 -2.83 3.92 13.17
N PHE A 386 -3.11 5.23 13.15
CA PHE A 386 -3.49 5.97 11.96
C PHE A 386 -2.77 7.30 11.91
N SER A 387 -1.99 7.55 10.88
CA SER A 387 -1.15 8.75 10.81
C SER A 387 -1.61 9.74 9.76
N ASN A 388 -1.40 11.04 10.02
CA ASN A 388 -1.55 12.09 9.03
C ASN A 388 -0.21 12.55 8.46
N GLN A 389 -0.25 13.38 7.42
CA GLN A 389 0.94 13.96 6.78
C GLN A 389 1.77 14.87 7.70
N ASN A 390 1.19 15.42 8.77
CA ASN A 390 1.91 16.24 9.74
C ASN A 390 2.70 15.39 10.74
N GLY A 391 2.65 14.06 10.60
CA GLY A 391 3.40 13.12 11.41
C GLY A 391 2.80 12.84 12.79
N ARG A 392 1.53 13.16 12.99
CA ARG A 392 0.76 12.74 14.15
C ARG A 392 0.24 11.34 13.92
N ILE A 393 0.52 10.43 14.84
CA ILE A 393 -0.02 9.09 14.86
C ILE A 393 -1.15 9.08 15.92
N MET A 394 -2.36 8.90 15.44
CA MET A 394 -3.54 8.77 16.28
C MET A 394 -3.69 7.32 16.75
N ILE A 395 -4.02 7.11 17.99
CA ILE A 395 -4.31 5.82 18.61
C ILE A 395 -5.82 5.75 18.82
N ILE A 396 -6.48 5.00 17.97
CA ILE A 396 -7.96 4.97 17.85
C ILE A 396 -8.45 3.62 18.39
N ASP A 397 -9.46 3.63 19.25
CA ASP A 397 -10.12 2.41 19.71
C ASP A 397 -10.77 1.69 18.53
N ALA A 398 -10.41 0.44 18.28
CA ALA A 398 -10.87 -0.30 17.13
C ALA A 398 -12.37 -0.66 17.19
N ASN A 399 -12.98 -0.72 18.39
CA ASN A 399 -14.38 -1.03 18.56
C ASN A 399 -15.28 0.19 18.38
N THR A 400 -14.84 1.35 18.86
CA THR A 400 -15.68 2.57 18.89
C THR A 400 -15.31 3.60 17.85
N GLY A 401 -14.08 3.53 17.31
CA GLY A 401 -13.54 4.57 16.44
C GLY A 401 -13.05 5.83 17.17
N GLU A 402 -13.15 5.89 18.51
CA GLU A 402 -12.75 7.06 19.30
C GLU A 402 -11.22 7.17 19.37
N GLU A 403 -10.71 8.36 19.18
CA GLU A 403 -9.30 8.64 19.46
C GLU A 403 -9.04 8.64 20.96
N LYS A 404 -8.11 7.79 21.42
CA LYS A 404 -7.75 7.66 22.83
C LYS A 404 -6.47 8.42 23.17
N ASP A 405 -5.53 8.49 22.24
CA ASP A 405 -4.23 9.14 22.42
C ASP A 405 -3.57 9.46 21.09
N SER A 406 -2.47 10.18 21.10
CA SER A 406 -1.64 10.39 19.91
C SER A 406 -0.18 10.69 20.27
N ILE A 407 0.71 10.34 19.34
CA ILE A 407 2.13 10.66 19.42
C ILE A 407 2.57 11.40 18.17
N LYS A 408 3.68 12.14 18.24
CA LYS A 408 4.30 12.78 17.08
C LYS A 408 5.58 12.05 16.70
N VAL A 409 5.60 11.52 15.47
CA VAL A 409 6.74 10.74 14.96
C VAL A 409 7.41 11.44 13.79
N GLY A 410 6.63 11.98 12.86
CA GLY A 410 7.03 12.52 11.58
C GLY A 410 6.21 11.91 10.45
N ARG A 411 6.19 12.56 9.27
CA ARG A 411 5.45 12.07 8.10
C ARG A 411 5.92 10.66 7.73
N LEU A 412 5.00 9.70 7.73
CA LEU A 412 5.31 8.32 7.44
C LEU A 412 5.38 8.05 5.93
N ALA A 413 6.32 7.23 5.53
CA ALA A 413 6.44 6.68 4.19
C ALA A 413 5.56 5.44 4.00
N THR A 414 5.46 4.61 5.04
CA THR A 414 4.72 3.35 5.05
C THR A 414 3.82 3.29 6.27
N SER A 415 2.84 2.39 6.25
CA SER A 415 2.04 2.09 7.44
C SER A 415 2.91 1.61 8.60
N PRO A 416 2.55 1.87 9.88
CA PRO A 416 3.27 1.39 11.05
C PRO A 416 3.45 -0.12 11.02
N MET A 417 4.64 -0.63 11.32
CA MET A 417 4.96 -2.06 11.31
C MET A 417 5.12 -2.60 12.73
N PRO A 418 4.18 -3.38 13.27
CA PRO A 418 4.29 -3.99 14.57
C PRO A 418 5.08 -5.30 14.52
N ALA A 419 6.07 -5.47 15.39
CA ALA A 419 6.77 -6.73 15.56
C ALA A 419 7.43 -6.82 16.96
N GLU A 420 7.44 -8.00 17.58
CA GLU A 420 8.05 -8.28 18.89
C GLU A 420 7.70 -7.23 19.97
N LYS A 421 6.41 -6.91 20.09
CA LYS A 421 5.86 -5.93 21.04
C LYS A 421 6.31 -4.49 20.81
N LYS A 422 6.92 -4.20 19.66
CA LYS A 422 7.37 -2.86 19.23
C LYS A 422 6.59 -2.42 18.01
N VAL A 423 6.64 -1.13 17.72
CA VAL A 423 6.17 -0.57 16.46
C VAL A 423 7.32 0.18 15.80
N PHE A 424 7.52 -0.11 14.52
CA PHE A 424 8.51 0.54 13.68
C PHE A 424 7.83 1.51 12.73
N PHE A 425 8.35 2.73 12.68
CA PHE A 425 7.88 3.79 11.81
C PHE A 425 8.99 4.16 10.82
N LEU A 426 8.70 4.07 9.53
CA LEU A 426 9.59 4.55 8.49
C LEU A 426 9.04 5.89 7.98
N THR A 427 9.83 6.95 8.10
CA THR A 427 9.44 8.30 7.67
C THR A 427 9.89 8.59 6.25
N VAL A 428 9.26 9.59 5.61
CA VAL A 428 9.63 10.04 4.25
C VAL A 428 11.07 10.55 4.17
N ASN A 429 11.66 11.01 5.29
CA ASN A 429 13.05 11.46 5.36
C ASN A 429 14.02 10.30 5.66
N GLY A 430 13.61 9.06 5.47
CA GLY A 430 14.45 7.88 5.65
C GLY A 430 14.80 7.53 7.09
N LYS A 431 14.09 8.08 8.09
CA LYS A 431 14.30 7.67 9.47
C LYS A 431 13.48 6.42 9.78
N LEU A 432 14.14 5.38 10.27
CA LEU A 432 13.50 4.27 10.95
C LEU A 432 13.50 4.52 12.44
N ILE A 433 12.33 4.46 13.05
CA ILE A 433 12.13 4.79 14.47
C ILE A 433 11.38 3.64 15.13
N ALA A 434 11.87 3.13 16.26
CA ALA A 434 11.19 2.11 17.04
C ALA A 434 10.58 2.71 18.32
N TYR A 435 9.39 2.24 18.63
CA TYR A 435 8.66 2.51 19.89
C TYR A 435 8.30 1.17 20.57
N GLU A 436 8.28 1.18 21.89
CA GLU A 436 7.82 0.10 22.75
C GLU A 436 6.88 0.63 23.82
#